data_4d671e085fadcfe448b4311abc6daf33
#
_entry.id   4d671e085fadcfe448b4311abc6daf33
#
_cell.length_a   1.000
_cell.length_b   1.000
_cell.length_c   1.000
_cell.angle_alpha   90.00
_cell.angle_beta   90.00
_cell.angle_gamma   90.00
#
_symmetry.space_group_name_H-M   'P 1'
#
loop_
_entity.id
_entity.type
_entity.pdbx_description
1 polymer ?
#
loop_
_entity_poly.entity_id
_entity_poly.type
_entity_poly.pdbx_seq_one_letter_code
_entity_poly.pdbx_strand_id
1 'polypeptide(L)'
;MKRDIILTLLTVVMPLCGMKAQDSLWIRYDNRFQANVALNIAEADSIEVKAASLKLYLPDGKTRTQSVTVDKTKVVFTDPGRYLLKPNTYSGTNYENASAKEGYNFAHSMESEHFVVFWDVRYGTNSTRIQYPGDGNVANAKTVLDIAEKCWRVYADELGFIVPGQSTTDKYKIQLYIPYQKEWRADASGTDGQEASGKWSQTGIGHFNPWAAVARSGHTVAHEVGHTFQYLVSADLGTDANNHLDRGWRWGWGGGSDNSWWESCADWQAYQIFPDRQFTDGEYFEQHLNQHYLNLLHEDWRYACCFIHDWWAMKYGRGFIGRMWRETKSGEDPIQTYIRLNRLTQAQFCDELMEGYMRMATWDIDGVRDRAKHRIGQHKNFLKAEDATNRIYTTQPATCIQNYGYHITKLQRPAAGTVVKAHFTGLTDAEGYKYVKKNYAGWRYAFVAMSSDGTRTYGEVKADKEGTAELTVPENCSYLFFVVMGAPTQHWSHPWTSGKASTEWVQNDEQWPYRVQFEETKPL
;
A
#
# COMPACT_ATOMS: atom_id res chain seq x y z
N MET A 1 4.84 -33.93 19.25
CA MET A 1 6.23 -34.14 18.82
C MET A 1 6.21 -34.33 17.31
N LYS A 2 6.74 -33.36 16.57
CA LYS A 2 6.92 -33.50 15.11
C LYS A 2 8.03 -34.52 14.89
N ARG A 3 7.73 -35.63 14.24
CA ARG A 3 8.74 -36.63 13.86
C ARG A 3 9.15 -36.34 12.42
N ASP A 4 10.25 -35.65 12.25
CA ASP A 4 10.95 -35.58 10.96
C ASP A 4 11.67 -36.91 10.79
N ILE A 5 11.37 -37.65 9.72
CA ILE A 5 12.08 -38.88 9.38
C ILE A 5 13.22 -38.47 8.46
N ILE A 6 14.46 -38.49 8.99
CA ILE A 6 15.68 -38.33 8.18
C ILE A 6 15.95 -39.67 7.53
N LEU A 7 15.89 -39.72 6.19
CA LEU A 7 16.17 -40.96 5.45
C LEU A 7 17.68 -41.18 5.30
N THR A 8 18.21 -42.07 6.07
CA THR A 8 19.51 -42.69 5.80
C THR A 8 19.30 -44.00 5.01
N LEU A 9 20.10 -44.25 3.99
CA LEU A 9 20.15 -45.32 2.99
C LEU A 9 19.68 -46.74 3.44
N LEU A 10 18.43 -46.88 3.83
CA LEU A 10 17.83 -48.20 4.09
C LEU A 10 16.48 -48.30 3.37
N THR A 11 16.22 -49.43 2.73
CA THR A 11 14.86 -49.74 2.24
C THR A 11 13.99 -49.97 3.48
N VAL A 12 13.09 -49.03 3.78
CA VAL A 12 12.16 -49.16 4.90
C VAL A 12 10.76 -49.34 4.31
N VAL A 13 10.10 -50.40 4.65
CA VAL A 13 8.67 -50.61 4.37
C VAL A 13 7.92 -50.26 5.64
N MET A 14 7.14 -49.19 5.59
CA MET A 14 6.31 -48.77 6.72
C MET A 14 4.86 -49.21 6.49
N PRO A 15 4.28 -50.04 7.34
CA PRO A 15 2.85 -50.27 7.31
C PRO A 15 2.10 -49.02 7.84
N LEU A 16 1.06 -48.64 7.16
CA LEU A 16 0.23 -47.46 7.52
C LEU A 16 -0.84 -47.78 8.57
N CYS A 17 -0.84 -49.02 9.12
CA CYS A 17 -1.76 -49.40 10.17
C CYS A 17 -1.60 -48.49 11.41
N GLY A 18 -2.57 -47.64 11.66
CA GLY A 18 -2.62 -46.72 12.80
C GLY A 18 -2.41 -45.22 12.48
N MET A 19 -2.16 -44.84 11.21
CA MET A 19 -1.98 -43.44 10.82
C MET A 19 -3.27 -42.79 10.24
N LYS A 20 -4.42 -43.10 10.80
CA LYS A 20 -5.74 -42.65 10.29
C LYS A 20 -6.04 -41.16 10.32
N ALA A 21 -5.06 -40.28 10.49
CA ALA A 21 -5.31 -38.84 10.60
C ALA A 21 -4.70 -37.98 9.47
N GLN A 22 -4.00 -38.59 8.51
CA GLN A 22 -3.38 -37.81 7.42
C GLN A 22 -3.47 -38.55 6.10
N ASP A 23 -4.20 -37.94 5.15
CA ASP A 23 -4.44 -38.52 3.82
C ASP A 23 -3.29 -38.23 2.84
N SER A 24 -2.27 -37.50 3.26
CA SER A 24 -1.17 -37.07 2.39
C SER A 24 0.20 -37.20 3.04
N LEU A 25 1.15 -37.70 2.26
CA LEU A 25 2.57 -37.67 2.52
C LEU A 25 3.21 -36.62 1.64
N TRP A 26 4.07 -35.77 2.21
CA TRP A 26 4.71 -34.71 1.47
C TRP A 26 6.20 -34.98 1.29
N ILE A 27 6.68 -34.70 0.08
CA ILE A 27 8.11 -34.66 -0.23
C ILE A 27 8.52 -33.18 -0.28
N ARG A 28 9.37 -32.79 0.65
CA ARG A 28 10.00 -31.46 0.70
C ARG A 28 11.42 -31.56 0.17
N TYR A 29 11.76 -30.75 -0.79
CA TYR A 29 13.10 -30.67 -1.35
C TYR A 29 13.99 -29.71 -0.55
N ASP A 30 15.28 -30.05 -0.41
CA ASP A 30 16.28 -29.14 0.16
C ASP A 30 16.49 -27.92 -0.76
N ASN A 31 16.36 -28.10 -2.08
CA ASN A 31 16.22 -27.00 -3.02
C ASN A 31 14.85 -26.33 -2.82
N ARG A 32 14.84 -25.19 -2.14
CA ARG A 32 13.63 -24.47 -1.74
C ARG A 32 12.86 -23.88 -2.92
N PHE A 33 13.45 -23.82 -4.14
CA PHE A 33 12.79 -23.43 -5.37
C PHE A 33 12.02 -24.55 -6.05
N GLN A 34 12.13 -25.77 -5.55
CA GLN A 34 11.38 -26.90 -6.05
C GLN A 34 10.07 -27.08 -5.28
N ALA A 35 8.98 -27.20 -6.02
CA ALA A 35 7.65 -27.42 -5.44
C ALA A 35 7.62 -28.69 -4.59
N ASN A 36 6.99 -28.61 -3.43
CA ASN A 36 6.70 -29.77 -2.61
C ASN A 36 5.72 -30.71 -3.35
N VAL A 37 5.86 -32.00 -3.18
CA VAL A 37 5.00 -32.98 -3.83
C VAL A 37 4.13 -33.65 -2.78
N ALA A 38 2.82 -33.55 -2.92
CA ALA A 38 1.85 -34.27 -2.12
C ALA A 38 1.58 -35.64 -2.76
N LEU A 39 1.66 -36.70 -1.97
CA LEU A 39 1.25 -38.05 -2.34
C LEU A 39 0.01 -38.42 -1.51
N ASN A 40 -1.12 -38.64 -2.16
CA ASN A 40 -2.29 -39.17 -1.48
C ASN A 40 -2.00 -40.61 -1.03
N ILE A 41 -2.07 -40.84 0.27
CA ILE A 41 -1.81 -42.14 0.93
C ILE A 41 -3.06 -42.69 1.61
N ALA A 42 -4.22 -42.05 1.47
CA ALA A 42 -5.48 -42.47 2.12
C ALA A 42 -5.87 -43.90 1.77
N GLU A 43 -5.53 -44.34 0.55
CA GLU A 43 -5.82 -45.70 0.04
C GLU A 43 -4.59 -46.64 0.01
N ALA A 44 -3.45 -46.21 0.53
CA ALA A 44 -2.23 -47.01 0.47
C ALA A 44 -2.11 -47.96 1.67
N ASP A 45 -1.78 -49.22 1.41
CA ASP A 45 -1.50 -50.22 2.47
C ASP A 45 -0.13 -50.02 3.06
N SER A 46 0.84 -49.65 2.22
CA SER A 46 2.22 -49.43 2.65
C SER A 46 3.01 -48.55 1.71
N ILE A 47 4.11 -48.00 2.20
CA ILE A 47 5.05 -47.14 1.47
C ILE A 47 6.43 -47.79 1.55
N GLU A 48 7.04 -47.97 0.38
CA GLU A 48 8.44 -48.36 0.27
C GLU A 48 9.29 -47.17 -0.12
N VAL A 49 10.32 -46.89 0.64
CA VAL A 49 11.27 -45.83 0.39
C VAL A 49 12.58 -46.41 -0.11
N LYS A 50 12.97 -46.03 -1.34
CA LYS A 50 14.24 -46.40 -1.97
C LYS A 50 15.09 -45.15 -2.22
N ALA A 51 16.37 -45.34 -2.49
CA ALA A 51 17.34 -44.29 -2.69
C ALA A 51 16.91 -43.23 -3.76
N ALA A 52 16.09 -43.59 -4.73
CA ALA A 52 15.67 -42.70 -5.82
C ALA A 52 14.14 -42.68 -6.04
N SER A 53 13.34 -43.33 -5.16
CA SER A 53 11.89 -43.38 -5.34
C SER A 53 11.12 -43.64 -4.05
N LEU A 54 9.91 -43.15 -4.00
CA LEU A 54 8.84 -43.57 -3.08
C LEU A 54 7.85 -44.42 -3.86
N LYS A 55 7.51 -45.59 -3.37
CA LYS A 55 6.56 -46.51 -3.98
C LYS A 55 5.39 -46.74 -3.02
N LEU A 56 4.20 -46.43 -3.44
CA LEU A 56 2.96 -46.70 -2.71
C LEU A 56 2.39 -48.02 -3.20
N TYR A 57 2.02 -48.89 -2.29
CA TYR A 57 1.30 -50.14 -2.54
C TYR A 57 -0.17 -49.92 -2.21
N LEU A 58 -1.06 -50.25 -3.14
CA LEU A 58 -2.51 -50.05 -3.01
C LEU A 58 -3.20 -51.40 -2.76
N PRO A 59 -4.40 -51.41 -2.12
CA PRO A 59 -5.13 -52.63 -1.80
C PRO A 59 -5.46 -53.52 -3.00
N ASP A 60 -5.56 -52.94 -4.18
CA ASP A 60 -5.85 -53.64 -5.45
C ASP A 60 -4.60 -54.27 -6.10
N GLY A 61 -3.47 -54.28 -5.38
CA GLY A 61 -2.18 -54.77 -5.88
C GLY A 61 -1.48 -53.81 -6.86
N LYS A 62 -2.07 -52.67 -7.14
CA LYS A 62 -1.41 -51.62 -7.93
C LYS A 62 -0.34 -50.88 -7.14
N THR A 63 0.54 -50.23 -7.84
CA THR A 63 1.57 -49.39 -7.23
C THR A 63 1.65 -48.03 -7.90
N ARG A 64 1.92 -46.96 -7.12
CA ARG A 64 2.32 -45.65 -7.62
C ARG A 64 3.75 -45.40 -7.22
N THR A 65 4.56 -44.89 -8.13
CA THR A 65 5.96 -44.59 -7.86
C THR A 65 6.23 -43.11 -8.12
N GLN A 66 6.83 -42.43 -7.14
CA GLN A 66 7.33 -41.09 -7.24
C GLN A 66 8.85 -41.10 -7.21
N SER A 67 9.48 -40.60 -8.27
CA SER A 67 10.95 -40.41 -8.29
C SER A 67 11.35 -39.31 -7.32
N VAL A 68 12.38 -39.53 -6.52
CA VAL A 68 12.92 -38.56 -5.56
C VAL A 68 14.43 -38.64 -5.52
N THR A 69 15.10 -37.52 -5.22
CA THR A 69 16.54 -37.54 -4.92
C THR A 69 16.70 -37.56 -3.41
N VAL A 70 16.85 -38.76 -2.85
CA VAL A 70 16.70 -39.02 -1.41
C VAL A 70 17.67 -38.24 -0.52
N ASP A 71 18.87 -37.97 -0.99
CA ASP A 71 19.88 -37.18 -0.28
C ASP A 71 19.57 -35.68 -0.25
N LYS A 72 18.56 -35.24 -1.01
CA LYS A 72 18.13 -33.84 -1.14
C LYS A 72 16.65 -33.63 -0.85
N THR A 73 16.03 -34.56 -0.13
CA THR A 73 14.60 -34.45 0.20
C THR A 73 14.33 -34.89 1.63
N LYS A 74 13.26 -34.35 2.18
CA LYS A 74 12.66 -34.82 3.44
C LYS A 74 11.24 -35.30 3.16
N VAL A 75 10.88 -36.41 3.75
CA VAL A 75 9.52 -36.92 3.74
C VAL A 75 8.85 -36.48 5.04
N VAL A 76 7.73 -35.77 4.94
CA VAL A 76 6.98 -35.27 6.08
C VAL A 76 5.49 -35.58 5.92
N PHE A 77 4.77 -35.72 7.05
CA PHE A 77 3.33 -36.00 7.06
C PHE A 77 2.45 -34.76 7.18
N THR A 78 3.05 -33.57 7.23
CA THR A 78 2.35 -32.31 7.26
C THR A 78 2.75 -31.51 6.04
N ASP A 79 1.81 -30.75 5.50
CA ASP A 79 2.13 -29.81 4.42
C ASP A 79 3.32 -28.94 4.82
N PRO A 80 4.43 -28.96 4.08
CA PRO A 80 5.60 -28.15 4.38
C PRO A 80 5.40 -26.67 4.06
N GLY A 81 4.22 -26.30 3.55
CA GLY A 81 3.84 -24.92 3.27
C GLY A 81 4.42 -24.40 1.96
N ARG A 82 4.53 -23.08 1.88
CA ARG A 82 4.99 -22.38 0.69
C ARG A 82 6.46 -22.66 0.38
N TYR A 83 6.78 -22.66 -0.90
CA TYR A 83 8.14 -22.79 -1.41
C TYR A 83 8.58 -21.47 -2.09
N LEU A 84 9.75 -21.45 -2.72
CA LEU A 84 10.31 -20.25 -3.33
C LEU A 84 10.18 -20.30 -4.86
N LEU A 85 9.97 -19.14 -5.47
CA LEU A 85 10.14 -18.95 -6.90
C LEU A 85 11.50 -18.29 -7.14
N LYS A 86 12.39 -18.90 -7.94
CA LYS A 86 13.70 -18.30 -8.22
C LYS A 86 13.51 -17.02 -9.03
N PRO A 87 13.88 -15.84 -8.47
CA PRO A 87 13.64 -14.57 -9.14
C PRO A 87 14.51 -14.43 -10.39
N ASN A 88 13.95 -13.92 -11.46
CA ASN A 88 14.70 -13.63 -12.69
C ASN A 88 15.82 -12.62 -12.44
N THR A 89 15.57 -11.63 -11.59
CA THR A 89 16.58 -10.64 -11.12
C THR A 89 17.83 -11.31 -10.55
N TYR A 90 17.68 -12.50 -9.97
CA TYR A 90 18.78 -13.28 -9.36
C TYR A 90 18.98 -14.63 -10.04
N SER A 91 18.69 -14.72 -11.36
CA SER A 91 18.78 -15.98 -12.13
C SER A 91 20.18 -16.59 -12.11
N GLY A 92 21.23 -15.77 -12.10
CA GLY A 92 22.64 -16.20 -12.01
C GLY A 92 23.08 -16.61 -10.61
N THR A 93 22.28 -16.39 -9.56
CA THR A 93 22.66 -16.70 -8.18
C THR A 93 22.58 -18.20 -7.91
N ASN A 94 23.67 -18.77 -7.39
CA ASN A 94 23.68 -20.13 -6.87
C ASN A 94 23.40 -20.13 -5.36
N TYR A 95 22.14 -20.23 -4.98
CA TYR A 95 21.69 -20.20 -3.59
C TYR A 95 22.17 -21.40 -2.75
N GLU A 96 22.59 -22.49 -3.38
CA GLU A 96 23.13 -23.68 -2.69
C GLU A 96 24.63 -23.54 -2.37
N ASN A 97 25.32 -22.55 -2.94
CA ASN A 97 26.75 -22.32 -2.72
C ASN A 97 27.02 -21.68 -1.36
N ALA A 98 27.18 -22.50 -0.32
CA ALA A 98 27.54 -22.02 1.02
C ALA A 98 28.93 -21.34 1.10
N SER A 99 29.80 -21.54 0.07
CA SER A 99 31.14 -20.95 0.01
C SER A 99 31.19 -19.66 -0.82
N ALA A 100 30.04 -19.12 -1.25
CA ALA A 100 29.95 -17.85 -1.96
C ALA A 100 30.64 -16.72 -1.16
N LYS A 101 31.28 -15.79 -1.85
CA LYS A 101 31.97 -14.63 -1.23
C LYS A 101 31.16 -13.35 -1.29
N GLU A 102 30.11 -13.33 -2.11
CA GLU A 102 29.16 -12.23 -2.27
C GLU A 102 27.80 -12.75 -2.70
N GLY A 103 26.77 -11.93 -2.59
CA GLY A 103 25.41 -12.26 -2.98
C GLY A 103 24.68 -13.10 -1.91
N TYR A 104 23.75 -13.92 -2.35
CA TYR A 104 22.78 -14.58 -1.47
C TYR A 104 22.87 -16.10 -1.58
N ASN A 105 22.70 -16.79 -0.45
CA ASN A 105 22.56 -18.23 -0.40
C ASN A 105 21.69 -18.67 0.78
N PHE A 106 21.30 -19.95 0.82
CA PHE A 106 20.44 -20.47 1.88
C PHE A 106 21.09 -20.49 3.27
N ALA A 107 22.41 -20.47 3.38
CA ALA A 107 23.09 -20.37 4.68
C ALA A 107 22.98 -18.96 5.29
N HIS A 108 22.63 -17.97 4.46
CA HIS A 108 22.40 -16.59 4.86
C HIS A 108 20.94 -16.21 4.59
N SER A 109 20.03 -17.04 5.10
CA SER A 109 18.59 -16.82 5.01
C SER A 109 17.85 -17.26 6.27
N MET A 110 16.68 -16.70 6.46
CA MET A 110 15.73 -17.11 7.48
C MET A 110 14.33 -17.10 6.88
N GLU A 111 13.51 -18.09 7.23
CA GLU A 111 12.17 -18.26 6.70
C GLU A 111 11.11 -18.18 7.79
N SER A 112 9.95 -17.64 7.45
CA SER A 112 8.69 -17.75 8.18
C SER A 112 7.65 -18.47 7.33
N GLU A 113 6.38 -18.42 7.69
CA GLU A 113 5.31 -19.07 6.93
C GLU A 113 5.15 -18.49 5.52
N HIS A 114 5.16 -17.15 5.39
CA HIS A 114 4.85 -16.45 4.14
C HIS A 114 6.06 -15.77 3.51
N PHE A 115 7.18 -15.66 4.23
CA PHE A 115 8.34 -14.89 3.79
C PHE A 115 9.65 -15.66 3.92
N VAL A 116 10.64 -15.20 3.17
CA VAL A 116 12.05 -15.50 3.38
C VAL A 116 12.84 -14.22 3.36
N VAL A 117 13.76 -14.06 4.29
CA VAL A 117 14.77 -12.99 4.28
C VAL A 117 16.11 -13.59 3.90
N PHE A 118 16.73 -13.04 2.86
CA PHE A 118 18.12 -13.28 2.49
C PHE A 118 18.97 -12.07 2.85
N TRP A 119 20.16 -12.28 3.38
CA TRP A 119 21.15 -11.21 3.53
C TRP A 119 22.43 -11.58 2.81
N ASP A 120 23.13 -10.58 2.31
CA ASP A 120 24.38 -10.81 1.56
C ASP A 120 25.41 -11.52 2.45
N VAL A 121 26.11 -12.51 1.90
CA VAL A 121 27.05 -13.36 2.62
C VAL A 121 28.19 -12.58 3.30
N ARG A 122 28.51 -11.38 2.81
CA ARG A 122 29.53 -10.47 3.38
C ARG A 122 29.18 -9.99 4.78
N TYR A 123 27.91 -10.06 5.19
CA TYR A 123 27.51 -9.77 6.58
C TYR A 123 27.80 -10.91 7.55
N GLY A 124 28.23 -12.09 7.05
CA GLY A 124 28.40 -13.28 7.85
C GLY A 124 27.10 -13.98 8.21
N THR A 125 27.19 -15.04 9.03
CA THR A 125 26.06 -15.92 9.33
C THR A 125 25.19 -15.49 10.51
N ASN A 126 25.56 -14.40 11.20
CA ASN A 126 24.80 -13.94 12.36
C ASN A 126 23.52 -13.20 11.93
N SER A 127 22.40 -13.89 11.91
CA SER A 127 21.10 -13.36 11.53
C SER A 127 20.55 -12.26 12.47
N THR A 128 21.09 -12.15 13.69
CA THR A 128 20.66 -11.13 14.67
C THR A 128 21.47 -9.85 14.57
N ARG A 129 22.55 -9.85 13.77
CA ARG A 129 23.43 -8.70 13.62
C ARG A 129 23.91 -8.56 12.17
N ILE A 130 23.02 -8.09 11.32
CA ILE A 130 23.31 -7.78 9.92
C ILE A 130 23.65 -6.29 9.87
N GLN A 131 24.94 -5.96 9.74
CA GLN A 131 25.45 -4.60 9.91
C GLN A 131 26.54 -4.30 8.87
N TYR A 132 26.40 -3.18 8.16
CA TYR A 132 27.46 -2.71 7.27
C TYR A 132 28.67 -2.25 8.13
N PRO A 133 29.92 -2.62 7.76
CA PRO A 133 31.11 -2.25 8.54
C PRO A 133 31.20 -0.74 8.76
N GLY A 134 31.35 -0.34 10.02
CA GLY A 134 31.46 1.08 10.41
C GLY A 134 30.14 1.84 10.43
N ASP A 135 28.99 1.18 10.23
CA ASP A 135 27.66 1.78 10.38
C ASP A 135 27.08 1.44 11.77
N GLY A 136 26.23 2.33 12.31
CA GLY A 136 25.49 2.10 13.56
C GLY A 136 24.22 1.26 13.39
N ASN A 137 23.73 1.09 12.18
CA ASN A 137 22.47 0.43 11.88
C ASN A 137 22.63 -1.10 11.87
N VAL A 138 21.91 -1.78 12.76
CA VAL A 138 21.97 -3.25 12.91
C VAL A 138 20.60 -3.85 12.62
N ALA A 139 20.46 -4.52 11.50
CA ALA A 139 19.27 -5.28 11.18
C ALA A 139 19.28 -6.68 11.82
N ASN A 140 18.08 -7.21 12.07
CA ASN A 140 17.85 -8.54 12.61
C ASN A 140 16.83 -9.24 11.70
N ALA A 141 17.22 -10.35 11.09
CA ALA A 141 16.37 -11.08 10.15
C ALA A 141 15.05 -11.55 10.78
N LYS A 142 15.08 -11.96 12.06
CA LYS A 142 13.85 -12.35 12.75
C LYS A 142 12.90 -11.17 12.93
N THR A 143 13.41 -10.00 13.31
CA THR A 143 12.59 -8.79 13.46
C THR A 143 11.94 -8.40 12.13
N VAL A 144 12.70 -8.47 11.03
CA VAL A 144 12.17 -8.23 9.69
C VAL A 144 11.04 -9.20 9.35
N LEU A 145 11.22 -10.51 9.61
CA LEU A 145 10.19 -11.51 9.40
C LEU A 145 8.95 -11.30 10.28
N ASP A 146 9.14 -10.94 11.55
CA ASP A 146 8.04 -10.69 12.48
C ASP A 146 7.17 -9.50 12.00
N ILE A 147 7.80 -8.45 11.46
CA ILE A 147 7.10 -7.33 10.84
C ILE A 147 6.37 -7.80 9.57
N ALA A 148 7.05 -8.53 8.69
CA ALA A 148 6.48 -9.02 7.44
C ALA A 148 5.28 -9.94 7.68
N GLU A 149 5.35 -10.86 8.65
CA GLU A 149 4.21 -11.72 9.02
C GLU A 149 3.04 -10.92 9.63
N LYS A 150 3.32 -9.84 10.36
CA LYS A 150 2.27 -8.92 10.80
C LYS A 150 1.63 -8.21 9.60
N CYS A 151 2.43 -7.81 8.61
CA CYS A 151 1.93 -7.24 7.36
C CYS A 151 1.04 -8.25 6.61
N TRP A 152 1.43 -9.52 6.53
CA TRP A 152 0.59 -10.54 5.90
C TRP A 152 -0.81 -10.58 6.51
N ARG A 153 -0.89 -10.73 7.84
CA ARG A 153 -2.19 -10.78 8.53
C ARG A 153 -3.05 -9.55 8.24
N VAL A 154 -2.44 -8.37 8.23
CA VAL A 154 -3.18 -7.14 7.98
C VAL A 154 -3.49 -6.97 6.50
N TYR A 155 -2.51 -7.11 5.60
CA TYR A 155 -2.69 -6.76 4.18
C TYR A 155 -3.48 -7.82 3.41
N ALA A 156 -3.32 -9.11 3.75
CA ALA A 156 -4.10 -10.18 3.16
C ALA A 156 -5.48 -10.30 3.85
N ASP A 157 -5.49 -10.54 5.17
CA ASP A 157 -6.69 -11.01 5.85
C ASP A 157 -7.67 -9.87 6.20
N GLU A 158 -7.16 -8.68 6.54
CA GLU A 158 -8.00 -7.54 6.95
C GLU A 158 -8.25 -6.55 5.80
N LEU A 159 -7.21 -6.21 5.03
CA LEU A 159 -7.30 -5.23 3.96
C LEU A 159 -7.62 -5.87 2.59
N GLY A 160 -7.49 -7.18 2.48
CA GLY A 160 -7.93 -7.93 1.31
C GLY A 160 -7.17 -7.59 0.02
N PHE A 161 -5.87 -7.27 0.08
CA PHE A 161 -5.07 -7.06 -1.13
C PHE A 161 -4.93 -8.33 -1.96
N ILE A 162 -4.92 -9.48 -1.33
CA ILE A 162 -4.99 -10.79 -1.97
C ILE A 162 -6.13 -11.60 -1.36
N VAL A 163 -6.57 -12.62 -2.06
CA VAL A 163 -7.59 -13.56 -1.57
C VAL A 163 -6.90 -14.91 -1.33
N PRO A 164 -6.65 -15.31 -0.07
CA PRO A 164 -6.08 -16.61 0.23
C PRO A 164 -6.87 -17.74 -0.45
N GLY A 165 -6.16 -18.73 -0.99
CA GLY A 165 -6.74 -19.83 -1.76
C GLY A 165 -7.01 -19.51 -3.24
N GLN A 166 -6.87 -18.25 -3.68
CA GLN A 166 -7.10 -17.83 -5.06
C GLN A 166 -5.91 -17.08 -5.67
N SER A 167 -5.06 -16.51 -4.86
CA SER A 167 -3.90 -15.75 -5.30
C SER A 167 -2.75 -16.65 -5.73
N THR A 168 -1.97 -16.18 -6.71
CA THR A 168 -0.72 -16.84 -7.14
C THR A 168 0.30 -16.99 -6.02
N THR A 169 0.18 -16.16 -4.96
CA THR A 169 1.05 -16.20 -3.78
C THR A 169 0.81 -17.36 -2.84
N ASP A 170 -0.30 -18.06 -2.97
CA ASP A 170 -0.65 -19.13 -2.04
C ASP A 170 0.35 -20.30 -2.04
N LYS A 171 1.16 -20.42 -3.06
CA LYS A 171 2.22 -21.42 -3.16
C LYS A 171 3.63 -20.89 -2.97
N TYR A 172 3.86 -19.57 -3.02
CA TYR A 172 5.19 -18.99 -2.90
C TYR A 172 5.35 -18.17 -1.63
N LYS A 173 6.59 -18.08 -1.14
CA LYS A 173 6.99 -17.09 -0.16
C LYS A 173 7.42 -15.82 -0.86
N ILE A 174 7.04 -14.67 -0.30
CA ILE A 174 7.59 -13.37 -0.67
C ILE A 174 9.05 -13.31 -0.20
N GLN A 175 9.92 -12.74 -1.03
CA GLN A 175 11.36 -12.75 -0.80
C GLN A 175 11.85 -11.34 -0.46
N LEU A 176 12.52 -11.22 0.67
CA LEU A 176 13.09 -9.97 1.17
C LEU A 176 14.62 -10.09 1.17
N TYR A 177 15.30 -9.09 0.65
CA TYR A 177 16.75 -9.10 0.47
C TYR A 177 17.39 -7.94 1.23
N ILE A 178 18.48 -8.22 1.94
CA ILE A 178 19.31 -7.23 2.62
C ILE A 178 20.65 -7.13 1.85
N PRO A 179 20.78 -6.17 0.91
CA PRO A 179 21.97 -6.00 0.09
C PRO A 179 23.13 -5.44 0.90
N TYR A 180 24.37 -5.78 0.51
CA TYR A 180 25.58 -5.26 1.14
C TYR A 180 25.90 -3.87 0.61
N GLN A 181 25.30 -2.87 1.24
CA GLN A 181 25.57 -1.46 0.92
C GLN A 181 25.29 -0.57 2.13
N LYS A 182 26.01 0.55 2.20
CA LYS A 182 25.88 1.55 3.25
C LYS A 182 24.78 2.57 2.94
N GLU A 183 24.73 3.03 1.70
CA GLU A 183 23.80 4.04 1.24
C GLU A 183 22.37 3.51 1.36
N TRP A 184 21.44 4.42 1.62
CA TRP A 184 20.02 4.09 1.76
C TRP A 184 19.53 3.27 0.55
N ARG A 185 18.88 2.18 0.85
CA ARG A 185 18.11 1.41 -0.13
C ARG A 185 16.86 0.85 0.54
N ALA A 186 15.72 1.24 0.02
CA ALA A 186 14.42 0.64 0.25
C ALA A 186 13.70 0.67 -1.09
N ASP A 187 13.35 -0.47 -1.59
CA ASP A 187 12.56 -0.65 -2.81
C ASP A 187 11.86 -2.00 -2.79
N ALA A 188 10.73 -2.07 -3.45
CA ALA A 188 10.07 -3.33 -3.71
C ALA A 188 9.51 -3.36 -5.12
N SER A 189 9.41 -4.57 -5.63
CA SER A 189 8.89 -4.82 -6.96
C SER A 189 8.33 -6.24 -7.04
N GLY A 190 7.89 -6.59 -8.20
CA GLY A 190 7.74 -7.98 -8.54
C GLY A 190 8.80 -8.42 -9.51
N THR A 191 8.97 -9.69 -9.58
CA THR A 191 9.87 -10.32 -10.53
C THR A 191 9.22 -11.57 -11.11
N ASP A 192 9.46 -11.74 -12.40
CA ASP A 192 9.24 -13.03 -13.01
C ASP A 192 10.22 -14.03 -12.43
N GLY A 193 9.81 -15.25 -12.30
CA GLY A 193 10.62 -16.33 -11.81
C GLY A 193 10.28 -17.64 -12.49
N GLN A 194 11.18 -18.60 -12.41
CA GLN A 194 11.01 -19.90 -12.99
C GLN A 194 10.97 -20.97 -11.88
N GLU A 195 9.92 -21.79 -11.92
CA GLU A 195 9.88 -23.01 -11.11
C GLU A 195 10.93 -24.01 -11.59
N ALA A 196 11.32 -24.95 -10.74
CA ALA A 196 12.22 -26.03 -11.15
C ALA A 196 11.68 -26.87 -12.32
N SER A 197 10.36 -26.88 -12.50
CA SER A 197 9.66 -27.48 -13.65
C SER A 197 9.90 -26.74 -14.98
N GLY A 198 10.50 -25.54 -14.95
CA GLY A 198 10.62 -24.66 -16.09
C GLY A 198 9.42 -23.74 -16.33
N LYS A 199 8.36 -23.85 -15.53
CA LYS A 199 7.18 -22.98 -15.65
C LYS A 199 7.49 -21.58 -15.13
N TRP A 200 7.12 -20.57 -15.90
CA TRP A 200 7.19 -19.16 -15.50
C TRP A 200 6.05 -18.77 -14.58
N SER A 201 6.35 -17.97 -13.59
CA SER A 201 5.42 -17.41 -12.63
C SER A 201 5.97 -16.09 -12.08
N GLN A 202 5.32 -15.54 -11.07
CA GLN A 202 5.68 -14.24 -10.51
C GLN A 202 5.61 -14.25 -9.01
N THR A 203 6.44 -13.42 -8.37
CA THR A 203 6.45 -13.20 -6.92
C THR A 203 6.88 -11.77 -6.60
N GLY A 204 6.48 -11.28 -5.41
CA GLY A 204 6.97 -10.02 -4.87
C GLY A 204 8.38 -10.18 -4.29
N ILE A 205 9.20 -9.18 -4.49
CA ILE A 205 10.52 -9.03 -3.84
C ILE A 205 10.65 -7.65 -3.22
N GLY A 206 11.29 -7.58 -2.05
CA GLY A 206 11.63 -6.33 -1.38
C GLY A 206 13.11 -6.26 -1.06
N HIS A 207 13.68 -5.07 -1.11
CA HIS A 207 15.07 -4.80 -0.75
C HIS A 207 15.14 -3.69 0.28
N PHE A 208 15.93 -3.88 1.31
CA PHE A 208 16.28 -2.84 2.26
C PHE A 208 17.66 -3.11 2.86
N ASN A 209 18.56 -2.13 2.82
CA ASN A 209 19.83 -2.27 3.52
C ASN A 209 19.62 -2.22 5.04
N PRO A 210 20.63 -2.51 5.88
CA PRO A 210 20.46 -2.50 7.34
C PRO A 210 19.89 -1.19 7.87
N TRP A 211 20.27 -0.04 7.30
CA TRP A 211 19.74 1.26 7.68
C TRP A 211 18.23 1.34 7.43
N ALA A 212 17.78 1.05 6.22
CA ALA A 212 16.36 1.06 5.86
C ALA A 212 15.55 0.04 6.68
N ALA A 213 16.11 -1.14 6.95
CA ALA A 213 15.46 -2.19 7.75
C ALA A 213 15.11 -1.77 9.18
N VAL A 214 15.90 -0.87 9.78
CA VAL A 214 15.66 -0.36 11.13
C VAL A 214 15.06 1.03 11.16
N ALA A 215 15.03 1.71 10.02
CA ALA A 215 14.51 3.07 9.92
C ALA A 215 13.04 3.11 10.36
N ARG A 216 12.69 4.21 11.01
CA ARG A 216 11.32 4.44 11.50
C ARG A 216 10.78 3.24 12.31
N SER A 217 11.67 2.53 13.03
CA SER A 217 11.37 1.34 13.83
C SER A 217 10.71 0.19 13.05
N GLY A 218 11.06 0.05 11.77
CA GLY A 218 10.53 -1.00 10.89
C GLY A 218 9.34 -0.58 10.01
N HIS A 219 8.88 0.67 10.10
CA HIS A 219 7.85 1.19 9.21
C HIS A 219 8.25 1.04 7.74
N THR A 220 9.52 1.31 7.41
CA THR A 220 10.03 1.14 6.04
C THR A 220 9.89 -0.31 5.56
N VAL A 221 10.16 -1.31 6.41
CA VAL A 221 9.92 -2.72 6.05
C VAL A 221 8.44 -2.96 5.72
N ALA A 222 7.53 -2.42 6.54
CA ALA A 222 6.09 -2.58 6.29
C ALA A 222 5.64 -1.88 5.00
N HIS A 223 6.22 -0.71 4.68
CA HIS A 223 5.99 0.01 3.44
C HIS A 223 6.41 -0.82 2.22
N GLU A 224 7.64 -1.32 2.20
CA GLU A 224 8.13 -2.15 1.09
C GLU A 224 7.36 -3.47 0.96
N VAL A 225 6.98 -4.09 2.07
CA VAL A 225 6.07 -5.24 2.03
C VAL A 225 4.72 -4.84 1.43
N GLY A 226 4.21 -3.64 1.68
CA GLY A 226 3.03 -3.09 1.02
C GLY A 226 3.15 -3.12 -0.50
N HIS A 227 4.25 -2.65 -1.04
CA HIS A 227 4.53 -2.72 -2.48
C HIS A 227 4.58 -4.16 -3.01
N THR A 228 5.12 -5.11 -2.26
CA THR A 228 5.06 -6.53 -2.70
C THR A 228 3.62 -6.98 -2.87
N PHE A 229 2.70 -6.62 -1.97
CA PHE A 229 1.28 -6.95 -2.09
C PHE A 229 0.61 -6.28 -3.29
N GLN A 230 0.90 -5.02 -3.54
CA GLN A 230 0.42 -4.31 -4.74
C GLN A 230 0.87 -5.04 -6.02
N TYR A 231 2.11 -5.53 -6.02
CA TYR A 231 2.63 -6.32 -7.11
C TYR A 231 1.94 -7.68 -7.28
N LEU A 232 1.64 -8.37 -6.17
CA LEU A 232 0.93 -9.63 -6.20
C LEU A 232 -0.48 -9.47 -6.78
N VAL A 233 -1.15 -8.35 -6.50
CA VAL A 233 -2.41 -8.01 -7.17
C VAL A 233 -2.22 -7.91 -8.68
N SER A 234 -1.17 -7.24 -9.16
CA SER A 234 -0.88 -7.16 -10.59
C SER A 234 -0.63 -8.54 -11.20
N ALA A 235 0.05 -9.43 -10.47
CA ALA A 235 0.28 -10.81 -10.90
C ALA A 235 -1.03 -11.61 -11.00
N ASP A 236 -1.96 -11.39 -10.06
CA ASP A 236 -3.26 -12.06 -10.03
C ASP A 236 -4.21 -11.55 -11.11
N LEU A 237 -4.10 -10.30 -11.53
CA LEU A 237 -4.85 -9.74 -12.67
C LEU A 237 -4.45 -10.39 -14.01
N GLY A 238 -3.28 -11.01 -14.06
CA GLY A 238 -2.83 -11.76 -15.23
C GLY A 238 -2.04 -10.93 -16.24
N THR A 239 -2.02 -11.41 -17.49
CA THR A 239 -1.31 -10.79 -18.61
C THR A 239 -2.28 -10.35 -19.71
N ASP A 240 -1.91 -9.29 -20.42
CA ASP A 240 -2.60 -8.87 -21.63
C ASP A 240 -2.35 -9.87 -22.81
N ALA A 241 -2.97 -9.59 -23.97
CA ALA A 241 -2.82 -10.42 -25.16
C ALA A 241 -1.36 -10.54 -25.70
N ASN A 242 -0.44 -9.69 -25.22
CA ASN A 242 0.97 -9.69 -25.57
C ASN A 242 1.84 -10.32 -24.48
N ASN A 243 1.27 -11.04 -23.52
CA ASN A 243 1.92 -11.56 -22.31
C ASN A 243 2.56 -10.50 -21.40
N HIS A 244 2.16 -9.24 -21.52
CA HIS A 244 2.52 -8.23 -20.55
C HIS A 244 1.57 -8.36 -19.36
N LEU A 245 2.09 -8.14 -18.15
CA LEU A 245 1.27 -8.04 -16.96
C LEU A 245 0.18 -7.00 -17.14
N ASP A 246 -1.06 -7.38 -16.89
CA ASP A 246 -2.10 -6.40 -16.63
C ASP A 246 -1.84 -5.80 -15.26
N ARG A 247 -1.27 -4.60 -15.26
CA ARG A 247 -0.87 -3.91 -14.03
C ARG A 247 -2.03 -3.15 -13.41
N GLY A 248 -3.21 -3.25 -14.00
CA GLY A 248 -4.39 -2.54 -13.56
C GLY A 248 -4.23 -1.05 -13.74
N TRP A 249 -3.89 -0.35 -12.67
CA TRP A 249 -3.85 1.11 -12.69
C TRP A 249 -2.72 1.72 -13.50
N ARG A 250 -3.05 2.79 -14.17
CA ARG A 250 -2.13 3.66 -14.90
C ARG A 250 -1.13 4.34 -13.99
N TRP A 251 -1.54 4.65 -12.76
CA TRP A 251 -0.80 5.40 -11.75
C TRP A 251 -0.06 4.48 -10.78
N GLY A 252 1.11 4.06 -11.06
CA GLY A 252 1.81 3.31 -10.09
C GLY A 252 2.76 2.30 -10.60
N TRP A 253 3.02 2.39 -11.86
CA TRP A 253 3.88 1.42 -12.47
C TRP A 253 4.74 2.07 -13.53
N GLY A 254 5.30 3.12 -13.26
CA GLY A 254 6.20 3.77 -14.18
C GLY A 254 7.60 3.81 -13.59
N GLY A 255 8.55 3.97 -14.40
CA GLY A 255 9.85 4.44 -13.96
C GLY A 255 9.73 5.91 -13.59
N GLY A 256 9.72 6.20 -12.31
CA GLY A 256 10.12 7.51 -11.81
C GLY A 256 9.06 8.59 -11.66
N SER A 257 7.85 8.47 -12.19
CA SER A 257 6.89 9.56 -12.09
C SER A 257 5.42 9.20 -12.01
N ASP A 258 5.07 7.93 -11.98
CA ASP A 258 3.67 7.50 -12.03
C ASP A 258 3.31 6.61 -10.84
N ASN A 259 3.89 6.85 -9.67
CA ASN A 259 3.74 5.98 -8.52
C ASN A 259 3.06 6.62 -7.30
N SER A 260 2.44 7.79 -7.47
CA SER A 260 1.82 8.51 -6.36
C SER A 260 0.81 7.66 -5.58
N TRP A 261 -0.07 6.95 -6.26
CA TRP A 261 -1.04 6.07 -5.61
C TRP A 261 -0.40 4.84 -4.97
N TRP A 262 0.64 4.30 -5.58
CA TRP A 262 1.38 3.16 -5.05
C TRP A 262 2.05 3.54 -3.72
N GLU A 263 2.74 4.66 -3.70
CA GLU A 263 3.44 5.16 -2.51
C GLU A 263 2.46 5.54 -1.39
N SER A 264 1.42 6.31 -1.70
CA SER A 264 0.44 6.72 -0.69
C SER A 264 -0.30 5.53 -0.09
N CYS A 265 -0.56 4.49 -0.90
CA CYS A 265 -1.19 3.27 -0.43
C CYS A 265 -0.22 2.42 0.41
N ALA A 266 1.06 2.31 0.04
CA ALA A 266 2.06 1.59 0.83
C ALA A 266 2.31 2.26 2.19
N ASP A 267 2.35 3.60 2.25
CA ASP A 267 2.41 4.32 3.50
C ASP A 267 1.15 4.10 4.37
N TRP A 268 -0.04 4.18 3.75
CA TRP A 268 -1.28 3.87 4.47
C TRP A 268 -1.28 2.43 5.02
N GLN A 269 -0.83 1.45 4.23
CA GLN A 269 -0.67 0.06 4.68
C GLN A 269 0.30 -0.02 5.86
N ALA A 270 1.45 0.65 5.79
CA ALA A 270 2.44 0.68 6.86
C ALA A 270 1.89 1.33 8.14
N TYR A 271 1.06 2.36 8.04
CA TYR A 271 0.37 2.96 9.19
C TYR A 271 -0.70 2.05 9.81
N GLN A 272 -1.20 1.04 9.10
CA GLN A 272 -2.03 0.00 9.74
C GLN A 272 -1.20 -0.92 10.66
N ILE A 273 0.11 -1.02 10.44
CA ILE A 273 1.07 -1.77 11.28
C ILE A 273 1.65 -0.90 12.39
N PHE A 274 1.95 0.37 12.08
CA PHE A 274 2.57 1.36 12.95
C PHE A 274 1.70 2.63 13.08
N PRO A 275 0.49 2.53 13.67
CA PRO A 275 -0.50 3.61 13.65
C PRO A 275 -0.03 4.90 14.33
N ASP A 276 0.82 4.79 15.36
CA ASP A 276 1.32 5.96 16.10
C ASP A 276 2.24 6.85 15.26
N ARG A 277 2.77 6.31 14.15
CA ARG A 277 3.66 7.08 13.27
C ARG A 277 2.92 8.00 12.32
N GLN A 278 1.68 7.72 11.98
CA GLN A 278 0.91 8.47 10.98
C GLN A 278 0.84 9.98 11.26
N PHE A 279 0.87 10.37 12.53
CA PHE A 279 0.80 11.77 12.98
C PHE A 279 2.06 12.28 13.67
N THR A 280 3.10 11.44 13.79
CA THR A 280 4.38 11.76 14.45
C THR A 280 5.57 11.73 13.50
N ASP A 281 5.45 11.12 12.33
CA ASP A 281 6.45 11.20 11.27
C ASP A 281 6.42 12.59 10.64
N GLY A 282 7.24 13.48 11.19
CA GLY A 282 7.19 14.90 10.99
C GLY A 282 7.17 15.32 9.52
N GLU A 283 7.97 14.70 8.66
CA GLU A 283 8.15 15.14 7.28
C GLU A 283 6.87 14.98 6.43
N TYR A 284 6.28 13.80 6.38
CA TYR A 284 5.12 13.53 5.52
C TYR A 284 3.83 14.12 6.06
N PHE A 285 3.67 14.14 7.38
CA PHE A 285 2.52 14.82 7.98
C PHE A 285 2.59 16.33 7.79
N GLU A 286 3.76 16.95 7.99
CA GLU A 286 3.96 18.38 7.70
C GLU A 286 3.76 18.68 6.21
N GLN A 287 4.20 17.80 5.32
CA GLN A 287 3.95 17.93 3.89
C GLN A 287 2.46 17.89 3.59
N HIS A 288 1.69 16.98 4.21
CA HIS A 288 0.24 16.94 4.10
C HIS A 288 -0.40 18.28 4.48
N LEU A 289 -0.03 18.81 5.64
CA LEU A 289 -0.56 20.10 6.12
C LEU A 289 -0.22 21.28 5.21
N ASN A 290 0.86 21.20 4.45
CA ASN A 290 1.40 22.29 3.64
C ASN A 290 1.11 22.18 2.15
N GLN A 291 0.65 21.04 1.64
CA GLN A 291 0.49 20.78 0.20
C GLN A 291 -0.88 20.19 -0.20
N HIS A 292 -1.86 20.24 0.67
CA HIS A 292 -3.19 19.67 0.41
C HIS A 292 -3.98 20.39 -0.71
N TYR A 293 -3.43 21.44 -1.30
CA TYR A 293 -3.95 22.05 -2.52
C TYR A 293 -3.65 21.23 -3.79
N LEU A 294 -2.71 20.28 -3.72
CA LEU A 294 -2.34 19.43 -4.84
C LEU A 294 -3.41 18.36 -5.13
N ASN A 295 -3.45 17.91 -6.37
CA ASN A 295 -4.28 16.76 -6.78
C ASN A 295 -3.96 15.53 -5.94
N LEU A 296 -4.96 14.75 -5.58
CA LEU A 296 -4.78 13.56 -4.74
C LEU A 296 -3.88 12.48 -5.37
N LEU A 297 -3.61 12.55 -6.67
CA LEU A 297 -2.68 11.67 -7.39
C LEU A 297 -1.37 12.38 -7.77
N HIS A 298 -1.08 13.55 -7.20
CA HIS A 298 0.11 14.33 -7.53
C HIS A 298 1.37 13.70 -6.94
N GLU A 299 2.42 13.57 -7.76
CA GLU A 299 3.69 12.95 -7.37
C GLU A 299 4.40 13.67 -6.22
N ASP A 300 4.32 15.00 -6.17
CA ASP A 300 5.06 15.79 -5.18
C ASP A 300 4.59 15.57 -3.74
N TRP A 301 3.42 15.01 -3.51
CA TRP A 301 2.97 14.68 -2.17
C TRP A 301 2.55 13.21 -1.98
N ARG A 302 3.06 12.33 -2.83
CA ARG A 302 2.73 10.90 -2.86
C ARG A 302 2.80 10.18 -1.51
N TYR A 303 3.74 10.57 -0.65
CA TYR A 303 3.85 10.03 0.72
C TYR A 303 2.95 10.75 1.72
N ALA A 304 2.38 11.89 1.37
CA ALA A 304 1.61 12.74 2.27
C ALA A 304 0.09 12.67 2.05
N CYS A 305 -0.39 12.06 0.95
CA CYS A 305 -1.82 11.99 0.63
C CYS A 305 -2.52 10.73 1.17
N CYS A 306 -1.88 9.94 2.02
CA CYS A 306 -2.37 8.65 2.51
C CYS A 306 -3.71 8.71 3.30
N PHE A 307 -4.08 9.87 3.84
CA PHE A 307 -5.28 10.03 4.68
C PHE A 307 -6.60 9.82 3.94
N ILE A 308 -6.61 9.93 2.61
CA ILE A 308 -7.81 9.62 1.81
C ILE A 308 -8.17 8.14 1.89
N HIS A 309 -7.20 7.27 2.06
CA HIS A 309 -7.42 5.83 2.24
C HIS A 309 -8.15 5.55 3.56
N ASP A 310 -7.82 6.27 4.64
CA ASP A 310 -8.53 6.15 5.92
C ASP A 310 -10.00 6.54 5.78
N TRP A 311 -10.29 7.63 5.04
CA TRP A 311 -11.65 8.04 4.76
C TRP A 311 -12.43 7.00 3.95
N TRP A 312 -11.85 6.50 2.88
CA TRP A 312 -12.51 5.49 2.05
C TRP A 312 -12.68 4.15 2.77
N ALA A 313 -11.72 3.77 3.60
CA ALA A 313 -11.82 2.60 4.46
C ALA A 313 -12.90 2.75 5.54
N MET A 314 -13.08 3.94 6.12
CA MET A 314 -14.18 4.25 7.02
C MET A 314 -15.54 4.14 6.32
N LYS A 315 -15.65 4.70 5.10
CA LYS A 315 -16.91 4.78 4.35
C LYS A 315 -17.37 3.42 3.81
N TYR A 316 -16.45 2.60 3.31
CA TYR A 316 -16.76 1.36 2.59
C TYR A 316 -16.22 0.08 3.24
N GLY A 317 -15.61 0.22 4.41
CA GLY A 317 -14.98 -0.87 5.14
C GLY A 317 -13.49 -1.03 4.83
N ARG A 318 -12.75 -1.61 5.79
CA ARG A 318 -11.29 -1.73 5.74
C ARG A 318 -10.76 -2.43 4.48
N GLY A 319 -11.49 -3.40 3.95
CA GLY A 319 -11.11 -4.15 2.75
C GLY A 319 -11.36 -3.43 1.43
N PHE A 320 -11.94 -2.22 1.46
CA PHE A 320 -12.31 -1.51 0.24
C PHE A 320 -11.10 -1.12 -0.62
N ILE A 321 -10.02 -0.68 -0.02
CA ILE A 321 -8.80 -0.30 -0.76
C ILE A 321 -8.20 -1.52 -1.47
N GLY A 322 -8.06 -2.66 -0.78
CA GLY A 322 -7.61 -3.91 -1.40
C GLY A 322 -8.55 -4.38 -2.51
N ARG A 323 -9.87 -4.20 -2.33
CA ARG A 323 -10.86 -4.47 -3.39
C ARG A 323 -10.65 -3.56 -4.61
N MET A 324 -10.40 -2.28 -4.42
CA MET A 324 -10.07 -1.35 -5.52
C MET A 324 -8.88 -1.86 -6.33
N TRP A 325 -7.82 -2.29 -5.65
CA TRP A 325 -6.64 -2.86 -6.28
C TRP A 325 -6.97 -4.12 -7.10
N ARG A 326 -7.71 -5.07 -6.53
CA ARG A 326 -8.06 -6.34 -7.18
C ARG A 326 -9.07 -6.22 -8.32
N GLU A 327 -9.95 -5.23 -8.27
CA GLU A 327 -11.03 -5.05 -9.24
C GLU A 327 -10.77 -3.89 -10.21
N THR A 328 -9.59 -3.31 -10.22
CA THR A 328 -9.21 -2.31 -11.23
C THR A 328 -9.18 -2.92 -12.62
N LYS A 329 -9.38 -2.10 -13.64
CA LYS A 329 -9.23 -2.49 -15.05
C LYS A 329 -8.00 -1.84 -15.64
N SER A 330 -7.37 -2.54 -16.60
CA SER A 330 -6.23 -2.00 -17.33
C SER A 330 -6.54 -0.61 -17.90
N GLY A 331 -5.63 0.33 -17.62
CA GLY A 331 -5.73 1.71 -18.08
C GLY A 331 -6.70 2.60 -17.31
N GLU A 332 -7.41 2.11 -16.29
CA GLU A 332 -8.10 2.96 -15.31
C GLU A 332 -7.07 3.66 -14.43
N ASP A 333 -7.44 4.79 -13.85
CA ASP A 333 -6.80 5.34 -12.68
C ASP A 333 -7.62 5.04 -11.40
N PRO A 334 -7.10 5.30 -10.19
CA PRO A 334 -7.82 5.02 -8.96
C PRO A 334 -9.18 5.70 -8.84
N ILE A 335 -9.34 6.90 -9.40
CA ILE A 335 -10.60 7.65 -9.38
C ILE A 335 -11.64 6.97 -10.28
N GLN A 336 -11.24 6.55 -11.48
CA GLN A 336 -12.12 5.82 -12.39
C GLN A 336 -12.58 4.49 -11.79
N THR A 337 -11.65 3.76 -11.15
CA THR A 337 -11.97 2.52 -10.43
C THR A 337 -12.96 2.78 -9.30
N TYR A 338 -12.74 3.81 -8.47
CA TYR A 338 -13.62 4.18 -7.37
C TYR A 338 -15.05 4.49 -7.86
N ILE A 339 -15.16 5.37 -8.86
CA ILE A 339 -16.44 5.77 -9.47
C ILE A 339 -17.20 4.55 -9.99
N ARG A 340 -16.51 3.67 -10.72
CA ARG A 340 -17.10 2.46 -11.30
C ARG A 340 -17.58 1.48 -10.23
N LEU A 341 -16.76 1.18 -9.25
CA LEU A 341 -17.09 0.20 -8.20
C LEU A 341 -18.28 0.63 -7.35
N ASN A 342 -18.40 1.93 -7.10
CA ASN A 342 -19.47 2.49 -6.30
C ASN A 342 -20.66 2.98 -7.13
N ARG A 343 -20.59 2.86 -8.48
CA ARG A 343 -21.65 3.27 -9.42
C ARG A 343 -22.03 4.74 -9.28
N LEU A 344 -21.03 5.60 -9.05
CA LEU A 344 -21.23 7.02 -8.84
C LEU A 344 -21.20 7.78 -10.16
N THR A 345 -21.86 8.93 -10.17
CA THR A 345 -21.58 9.99 -11.14
C THR A 345 -20.35 10.78 -10.69
N GLN A 346 -19.77 11.57 -11.59
CA GLN A 346 -18.66 12.45 -11.27
C GLN A 346 -19.03 13.43 -10.13
N ALA A 347 -20.24 13.99 -10.16
CA ALA A 347 -20.72 14.89 -9.11
C ALA A 347 -20.80 14.20 -7.74
N GLN A 348 -21.35 12.99 -7.69
CA GLN A 348 -21.43 12.20 -6.45
C GLN A 348 -20.05 11.83 -5.91
N PHE A 349 -19.09 11.51 -6.78
CA PHE A 349 -17.71 11.30 -6.35
C PHE A 349 -17.12 12.55 -5.71
N CYS A 350 -17.32 13.72 -6.33
CA CYS A 350 -16.88 14.99 -5.76
C CYS A 350 -17.55 15.29 -4.41
N ASP A 351 -18.84 14.96 -4.26
CA ASP A 351 -19.56 15.16 -2.99
C ASP A 351 -19.00 14.25 -1.88
N GLU A 352 -18.69 12.99 -2.18
CA GLU A 352 -18.06 12.07 -1.23
C GLU A 352 -16.62 12.47 -0.89
N LEU A 353 -15.86 12.97 -1.85
CA LEU A 353 -14.50 13.44 -1.62
C LEU A 353 -14.51 14.69 -0.74
N MET A 354 -15.44 15.64 -1.00
CA MET A 354 -15.64 16.82 -0.16
C MET A 354 -16.01 16.45 1.26
N GLU A 355 -16.89 15.46 1.46
CA GLU A 355 -17.20 14.93 2.80
C GLU A 355 -15.93 14.50 3.53
N GLY A 356 -15.03 13.77 2.86
CA GLY A 356 -13.74 13.36 3.42
C GLY A 356 -12.88 14.56 3.84
N TYR A 357 -12.77 15.57 3.01
CA TYR A 357 -11.97 16.76 3.32
C TYR A 357 -12.58 17.60 4.45
N MET A 358 -13.90 17.70 4.54
CA MET A 358 -14.58 18.32 5.67
C MET A 358 -14.27 17.56 6.98
N ARG A 359 -14.23 16.23 6.95
CA ARG A 359 -13.86 15.41 8.10
C ARG A 359 -12.38 15.57 8.48
N MET A 360 -11.48 15.71 7.50
CA MET A 360 -10.04 15.96 7.75
C MET A 360 -9.80 17.31 8.44
N ALA A 361 -10.69 18.30 8.30
CA ALA A 361 -10.56 19.57 9.01
C ALA A 361 -10.50 19.39 10.55
N THR A 362 -11.18 18.37 11.06
CA THR A 362 -11.20 18.01 12.50
C THR A 362 -10.73 16.56 12.73
N TRP A 363 -10.17 15.90 11.74
CA TRP A 363 -9.76 14.50 11.78
C TRP A 363 -10.89 13.55 12.22
N ASP A 364 -12.13 13.84 11.79
CA ASP A 364 -13.32 13.04 12.13
C ASP A 364 -13.40 11.77 11.28
N ILE A 365 -12.38 10.94 11.36
CA ILE A 365 -12.26 9.67 10.66
C ILE A 365 -12.00 8.58 11.70
N ASP A 366 -12.79 7.51 11.65
CA ASP A 366 -12.64 6.37 12.56
C ASP A 366 -11.24 5.76 12.42
N GLY A 367 -10.70 5.30 13.53
CA GLY A 367 -9.34 4.76 13.57
C GLY A 367 -8.22 5.80 13.64
N VAL A 368 -8.45 7.08 13.25
CA VAL A 368 -7.44 8.13 13.35
C VAL A 368 -7.82 9.26 14.30
N ARG A 369 -9.10 9.47 14.57
CA ARG A 369 -9.66 10.58 15.36
C ARG A 369 -8.92 10.84 16.67
N ASP A 370 -8.73 9.82 17.49
CA ASP A 370 -8.11 9.98 18.82
C ASP A 370 -6.61 10.29 18.72
N ARG A 371 -5.93 9.70 17.73
CA ARG A 371 -4.50 9.96 17.48
C ARG A 371 -4.24 11.34 16.90
N ALA A 372 -5.18 11.85 16.09
CA ALA A 372 -5.05 13.10 15.36
C ALA A 372 -5.61 14.33 16.12
N LYS A 373 -6.33 14.16 17.24
CA LYS A 373 -7.01 15.27 17.92
C LYS A 373 -6.11 16.44 18.27
N HIS A 374 -4.84 16.19 18.59
CA HIS A 374 -3.86 17.23 18.91
C HIS A 374 -3.33 17.97 17.67
N ARG A 375 -3.70 17.52 16.48
CA ARG A 375 -3.34 18.10 15.17
C ARG A 375 -4.45 18.95 14.56
N ILE A 376 -5.62 19.05 15.20
CA ILE A 376 -6.74 19.85 14.71
C ILE A 376 -6.32 21.32 14.61
N GLY A 377 -6.60 21.94 13.47
CA GLY A 377 -6.32 23.35 13.22
C GLY A 377 -4.86 23.66 12.84
N GLN A 378 -4.06 22.65 12.47
CA GLN A 378 -2.68 22.84 12.01
C GLN A 378 -2.55 22.93 10.47
N HIS A 379 -3.61 22.72 9.71
CA HIS A 379 -3.58 22.94 8.26
C HIS A 379 -3.17 24.37 7.94
N LYS A 380 -2.28 24.52 6.96
CA LYS A 380 -1.80 25.82 6.53
C LYS A 380 -2.93 26.59 5.81
N ASN A 381 -3.09 27.86 6.16
CA ASN A 381 -3.97 28.75 5.44
C ASN A 381 -3.29 29.22 4.14
N PHE A 382 -3.97 29.07 3.00
CA PHE A 382 -3.49 29.49 1.67
C PHE A 382 -4.17 30.75 1.12
N LEU A 383 -5.14 31.28 1.85
CA LEU A 383 -5.83 32.49 1.44
C LEU A 383 -4.99 33.73 1.72
N LYS A 384 -4.95 34.65 0.76
CA LYS A 384 -4.36 35.97 0.90
C LYS A 384 -5.46 37.03 0.96
N ALA A 385 -5.34 37.98 1.87
CA ALA A 385 -6.24 39.13 1.91
C ALA A 385 -6.09 39.95 0.65
N GLU A 386 -7.19 40.15 -0.07
CA GLU A 386 -7.35 41.13 -1.16
C GLU A 386 -7.82 42.47 -0.58
N ASP A 387 -8.82 42.40 0.28
CA ASP A 387 -9.32 43.53 1.07
C ASP A 387 -9.64 43.06 2.49
N ALA A 388 -8.72 43.26 3.40
CA ALA A 388 -8.86 42.81 4.79
C ALA A 388 -9.99 43.56 5.54
N THR A 389 -10.30 44.81 5.16
CA THR A 389 -11.36 45.61 5.77
C THR A 389 -12.73 45.02 5.45
N ASN A 390 -12.95 44.65 4.20
CA ASN A 390 -14.18 44.02 3.74
C ASN A 390 -14.15 42.49 3.83
N ARG A 391 -13.11 41.92 4.47
CA ARG A 391 -12.91 40.44 4.68
C ARG A 391 -12.94 39.65 3.37
N ILE A 392 -12.32 40.20 2.33
CA ILE A 392 -12.21 39.58 1.02
C ILE A 392 -10.84 38.93 0.88
N TYR A 393 -10.84 37.67 0.50
CA TYR A 393 -9.65 36.83 0.35
C TYR A 393 -9.65 36.12 -0.99
N THR A 394 -8.46 35.82 -1.51
CA THR A 394 -8.27 35.11 -2.76
C THR A 394 -7.14 34.08 -2.62
N THR A 395 -7.11 33.10 -3.51
CA THR A 395 -6.01 32.14 -3.65
C THR A 395 -4.77 32.82 -4.26
N GLN A 396 -3.63 32.14 -4.15
CA GLN A 396 -2.40 32.56 -4.80
C GLN A 396 -1.97 31.48 -5.81
N PRO A 397 -1.31 31.84 -6.93
CA PRO A 397 -0.92 30.84 -7.93
C PRO A 397 -0.07 29.69 -7.38
N ALA A 398 0.88 29.98 -6.46
CA ALA A 398 1.79 28.98 -5.91
C ALA A 398 1.11 27.91 -5.04
N THR A 399 -0.08 28.21 -4.50
CA THR A 399 -0.84 27.32 -3.60
C THR A 399 -2.31 27.25 -4.00
N CYS A 400 -2.59 27.47 -5.28
CA CYS A 400 -3.94 27.38 -5.81
C CYS A 400 -4.42 25.92 -5.82
N ILE A 401 -5.68 25.70 -5.46
CA ILE A 401 -6.22 24.35 -5.51
C ILE A 401 -6.21 23.79 -6.93
N GLN A 402 -5.82 22.55 -7.04
CA GLN A 402 -5.92 21.72 -8.25
C GLN A 402 -7.26 20.98 -8.28
N ASN A 403 -7.56 20.31 -9.37
CA ASN A 403 -8.64 19.33 -9.41
C ASN A 403 -8.42 18.26 -8.35
N TYR A 404 -9.42 18.03 -7.49
CA TYR A 404 -9.37 17.15 -6.33
C TYR A 404 -8.41 17.58 -5.20
N GLY A 405 -7.71 18.71 -5.34
CA GLY A 405 -7.02 19.37 -4.25
C GLY A 405 -7.99 20.17 -3.38
N TYR A 406 -7.59 20.56 -2.18
CA TYR A 406 -8.47 21.28 -1.27
C TYR A 406 -7.73 22.30 -0.40
N HIS A 407 -8.50 23.24 0.18
CA HIS A 407 -8.06 24.15 1.22
C HIS A 407 -8.89 23.96 2.48
N ILE A 408 -8.24 23.91 3.63
CA ILE A 408 -8.86 23.99 4.95
C ILE A 408 -8.39 25.29 5.60
N THR A 409 -9.27 26.26 5.70
CA THR A 409 -8.99 27.58 6.29
C THR A 409 -9.60 27.64 7.68
N LYS A 410 -8.75 27.77 8.71
CA LYS A 410 -9.17 28.00 10.08
C LYS A 410 -9.65 29.45 10.24
N LEU A 411 -10.80 29.61 10.87
CA LEU A 411 -11.47 30.89 10.99
C LEU A 411 -11.59 31.38 12.45
N GLN A 412 -11.72 32.70 12.60
CA GLN A 412 -12.10 33.32 13.85
C GLN A 412 -13.52 32.84 14.23
N ARG A 413 -13.71 32.49 15.50
CA ARG A 413 -14.99 32.02 16.03
C ARG A 413 -15.77 33.19 16.60
N PRO A 414 -16.93 33.55 16.07
CA PRO A 414 -17.84 34.48 16.73
C PRO A 414 -18.62 33.79 17.86
N ALA A 415 -19.50 34.52 18.52
CA ALA A 415 -20.36 33.99 19.56
C ALA A 415 -21.29 32.88 19.02
N ALA A 416 -21.66 31.93 19.91
CA ALA A 416 -22.65 30.91 19.57
C ALA A 416 -23.98 31.56 19.11
N GLY A 417 -24.64 30.93 18.16
CA GLY A 417 -25.86 31.44 17.53
C GLY A 417 -25.61 32.46 16.38
N THR A 418 -24.37 32.96 16.22
CA THR A 418 -24.04 33.82 15.08
C THR A 418 -24.07 33.01 13.78
N VAL A 419 -24.71 33.55 12.74
CA VAL A 419 -24.66 32.96 11.39
C VAL A 419 -23.46 33.54 10.66
N VAL A 420 -22.46 32.69 10.42
CA VAL A 420 -21.30 33.04 9.55
C VAL A 420 -21.63 32.74 8.11
N LYS A 421 -21.13 33.58 7.19
CA LYS A 421 -21.34 33.38 5.75
C LYS A 421 -20.03 33.50 4.99
N ALA A 422 -19.97 32.80 3.85
CA ALA A 422 -18.91 32.87 2.86
C ALA A 422 -19.53 33.07 1.48
N HIS A 423 -19.40 34.27 0.93
CA HIS A 423 -19.77 34.56 -0.44
C HIS A 423 -18.62 34.14 -1.34
N PHE A 424 -18.82 33.07 -2.05
CA PHE A 424 -17.83 32.40 -2.87
C PHE A 424 -17.97 32.78 -4.34
N THR A 425 -16.84 32.96 -5.02
CA THR A 425 -16.76 33.13 -6.47
C THR A 425 -15.59 32.36 -7.03
N GLY A 426 -15.86 31.36 -7.86
CA GLY A 426 -14.85 30.61 -8.62
C GLY A 426 -14.37 31.44 -9.82
N LEU A 427 -13.06 31.57 -9.97
CA LEU A 427 -12.43 32.41 -10.97
C LEU A 427 -11.81 31.58 -12.09
N THR A 428 -12.44 31.49 -13.25
CA THR A 428 -11.95 30.68 -14.39
C THR A 428 -11.12 31.47 -15.41
N ASP A 429 -11.02 32.79 -15.25
CA ASP A 429 -10.36 33.69 -16.20
C ASP A 429 -9.34 34.64 -15.53
N ALA A 430 -8.95 34.34 -14.30
CA ALA A 430 -7.98 35.14 -13.57
C ALA A 430 -6.59 35.02 -14.22
N GLU A 431 -5.93 36.17 -14.41
CA GLU A 431 -4.56 36.21 -14.92
C GLU A 431 -3.56 35.60 -13.92
N GLY A 432 -2.49 34.98 -14.45
CA GLY A 432 -1.42 34.40 -13.65
C GLY A 432 -1.68 32.98 -13.14
N TYR A 433 -2.80 32.37 -13.51
CA TYR A 433 -3.14 30.99 -13.19
C TYR A 433 -3.09 30.09 -14.43
N LYS A 434 -2.90 28.78 -14.19
CA LYS A 434 -2.83 27.77 -15.23
C LYS A 434 -4.17 27.05 -15.40
N TYR A 435 -4.63 26.94 -16.62
CA TYR A 435 -5.85 26.23 -16.95
C TYR A 435 -5.59 25.25 -18.09
N VAL A 436 -5.56 23.95 -17.78
CA VAL A 436 -5.44 22.89 -18.80
C VAL A 436 -6.83 22.43 -19.24
N LYS A 437 -7.74 22.23 -18.30
CA LYS A 437 -9.13 21.83 -18.54
C LYS A 437 -10.12 22.84 -17.96
N LYS A 438 -9.97 24.10 -18.34
CA LYS A 438 -10.78 25.23 -17.86
C LYS A 438 -12.28 24.93 -17.83
N ASN A 439 -12.81 24.30 -18.87
CA ASN A 439 -14.23 23.99 -19.01
C ASN A 439 -14.72 22.90 -18.03
N TYR A 440 -13.79 22.21 -17.34
CA TYR A 440 -14.12 21.20 -16.34
C TYR A 440 -14.03 21.78 -14.92
N ALA A 441 -13.61 23.03 -14.77
CA ALA A 441 -13.47 23.68 -13.47
C ALA A 441 -14.79 23.70 -12.71
N GLY A 442 -14.73 23.33 -11.46
CA GLY A 442 -15.83 23.37 -10.52
C GLY A 442 -15.31 23.35 -9.10
N TRP A 443 -16.18 23.61 -8.16
CA TRP A 443 -15.83 23.67 -6.74
C TRP A 443 -16.88 22.98 -5.88
N ARG A 444 -16.45 22.60 -4.65
CA ARG A 444 -17.29 22.31 -3.51
C ARG A 444 -16.79 23.15 -2.35
N TYR A 445 -17.70 23.72 -1.57
CA TYR A 445 -17.30 24.52 -0.40
C TYR A 445 -18.35 24.46 0.71
N ALA A 446 -17.89 24.44 1.96
CA ALA A 446 -18.74 24.39 3.14
C ALA A 446 -17.99 24.86 4.39
N PHE A 447 -18.74 25.20 5.44
CA PHE A 447 -18.20 25.35 6.79
C PHE A 447 -18.16 24.04 7.55
N VAL A 448 -17.21 23.96 8.49
CA VAL A 448 -17.14 22.89 9.50
C VAL A 448 -16.89 23.54 10.86
N ALA A 449 -17.67 23.18 11.86
CA ALA A 449 -17.44 23.60 13.23
C ALA A 449 -17.27 22.38 14.15
N MET A 450 -16.50 22.56 15.23
CA MET A 450 -16.35 21.56 16.26
C MET A 450 -16.48 22.22 17.64
N SER A 451 -17.33 21.68 18.49
CA SER A 451 -17.52 22.09 19.87
C SER A 451 -16.46 21.46 20.80
N SER A 452 -16.32 22.00 22.01
CA SER A 452 -15.31 21.54 22.98
C SER A 452 -15.55 20.11 23.48
N ASP A 453 -16.76 19.61 23.40
CA ASP A 453 -17.12 18.22 23.69
C ASP A 453 -16.78 17.24 22.55
N GLY A 454 -16.27 17.77 21.43
CA GLY A 454 -15.95 16.99 20.26
C GLY A 454 -17.09 16.82 19.26
N THR A 455 -18.25 17.39 19.47
CA THR A 455 -19.36 17.38 18.51
C THR A 455 -18.99 18.18 17.27
N ARG A 456 -19.21 17.62 16.06
CA ARG A 456 -18.96 18.27 14.77
C ARG A 456 -20.26 18.70 14.13
N THR A 457 -20.25 19.90 13.57
CA THR A 457 -21.35 20.46 12.78
C THR A 457 -20.83 20.73 11.37
N TYR A 458 -21.41 20.06 10.41
CA TYR A 458 -21.09 20.19 9.00
C TYR A 458 -22.13 21.08 8.33
N GLY A 459 -21.68 22.16 7.69
CA GLY A 459 -22.53 23.03 6.87
C GLY A 459 -22.95 22.34 5.57
N GLU A 460 -23.98 22.88 4.95
CA GLU A 460 -24.42 22.43 3.63
C GLU A 460 -23.30 22.65 2.58
N VAL A 461 -23.00 21.62 1.80
CA VAL A 461 -22.04 21.72 0.71
C VAL A 461 -22.66 22.45 -0.46
N LYS A 462 -22.02 23.53 -0.91
CA LYS A 462 -22.39 24.27 -2.10
C LYS A 462 -21.52 23.83 -3.29
N ALA A 463 -22.10 23.86 -4.48
CA ALA A 463 -21.48 23.40 -5.72
C ALA A 463 -21.45 24.48 -6.82
N ASP A 464 -22.08 25.61 -6.58
CA ASP A 464 -22.20 26.66 -7.56
C ASP A 464 -20.87 27.41 -7.75
N LYS A 465 -20.61 27.89 -8.97
CA LYS A 465 -19.46 28.76 -9.24
C LYS A 465 -19.53 30.08 -8.45
N GLU A 466 -20.73 30.57 -8.21
CA GLU A 466 -21.02 31.74 -7.38
C GLU A 466 -22.14 31.37 -6.41
N GLY A 467 -21.93 31.60 -5.11
CA GLY A 467 -22.95 31.28 -4.13
C GLY A 467 -22.53 31.63 -2.70
N THR A 468 -23.40 31.36 -1.77
CA THR A 468 -23.17 31.62 -0.35
C THR A 468 -23.32 30.34 0.45
N ALA A 469 -22.26 29.97 1.17
CA ALA A 469 -22.33 28.98 2.24
C ALA A 469 -22.56 29.71 3.56
N GLU A 470 -23.31 29.07 4.46
CA GLU A 470 -23.58 29.60 5.79
C GLU A 470 -23.57 28.51 6.86
N LEU A 471 -23.31 28.89 8.09
CA LEU A 471 -23.37 28.01 9.26
C LEU A 471 -23.74 28.84 10.49
N THR A 472 -24.68 28.34 11.30
CA THR A 472 -24.90 28.86 12.64
C THR A 472 -23.83 28.28 13.57
N VAL A 473 -23.04 29.13 14.20
CA VAL A 473 -21.98 28.72 15.13
C VAL A 473 -22.59 27.99 16.30
N PRO A 474 -22.20 26.73 16.55
CA PRO A 474 -22.75 25.94 17.63
C PRO A 474 -22.29 26.43 19.01
N GLU A 475 -22.99 26.01 20.05
CA GLU A 475 -22.59 26.21 21.44
C GLU A 475 -21.18 25.61 21.70
N ASN A 476 -20.41 26.29 22.53
CA ASN A 476 -19.07 25.87 22.90
C ASN A 476 -18.14 25.57 21.71
N CYS A 477 -18.31 26.27 20.61
CA CYS A 477 -17.49 26.12 19.41
C CYS A 477 -16.00 26.34 19.71
N SER A 478 -15.18 25.32 19.50
CA SER A 478 -13.72 25.36 19.70
C SER A 478 -12.97 25.61 18.42
N TYR A 479 -13.49 25.13 17.30
CA TYR A 479 -12.90 25.29 15.97
C TYR A 479 -13.97 25.63 14.94
N LEU A 480 -13.63 26.53 14.04
CA LEU A 480 -14.43 26.86 12.87
C LEU A 480 -13.52 26.86 11.65
N PHE A 481 -13.94 26.19 10.58
CA PHE A 481 -13.21 26.07 9.33
C PHE A 481 -14.10 26.40 8.14
N PHE A 482 -13.47 26.86 7.07
CA PHE A 482 -14.05 26.88 5.74
C PHE A 482 -13.24 25.96 4.83
N VAL A 483 -13.90 25.02 4.18
CA VAL A 483 -13.26 24.01 3.33
C VAL A 483 -13.69 24.26 1.90
N VAL A 484 -12.72 24.27 0.98
CA VAL A 484 -12.96 24.42 -0.46
C VAL A 484 -12.20 23.31 -1.18
N MET A 485 -12.83 22.68 -2.16
CA MET A 485 -12.22 21.64 -2.99
C MET A 485 -12.38 21.97 -4.47
N GLY A 486 -11.35 21.71 -5.27
CA GLY A 486 -11.44 21.68 -6.72
C GLY A 486 -12.23 20.44 -7.18
N ALA A 487 -13.42 20.63 -7.68
CA ALA A 487 -14.39 19.58 -8.01
C ALA A 487 -14.71 19.54 -9.50
N PRO A 488 -13.94 18.83 -10.32
CA PRO A 488 -14.13 18.82 -11.76
C PRO A 488 -15.50 18.26 -12.15
N THR A 489 -16.12 18.91 -13.15
CA THR A 489 -17.40 18.44 -13.73
C THR A 489 -17.26 17.17 -14.54
N GLN A 490 -16.07 16.88 -15.02
CA GLN A 490 -15.69 15.64 -15.69
C GLN A 490 -14.31 15.20 -15.21
N HIS A 491 -14.14 13.91 -15.04
CA HIS A 491 -12.84 13.33 -14.76
C HIS A 491 -12.01 13.17 -16.04
N TRP A 492 -10.71 13.34 -15.94
CA TRP A 492 -9.74 12.91 -16.94
C TRP A 492 -8.52 12.33 -16.25
N SER A 493 -7.91 11.32 -16.86
CA SER A 493 -6.64 10.83 -16.40
C SER A 493 -5.55 11.84 -16.71
N HIS A 494 -4.72 12.14 -15.72
CA HIS A 494 -3.62 13.06 -15.89
C HIS A 494 -2.61 12.50 -16.92
N PRO A 495 -2.10 13.32 -17.85
CA PRO A 495 -1.22 12.83 -18.91
C PRO A 495 0.23 12.63 -18.44
N TRP A 496 0.44 12.01 -17.28
CA TRP A 496 1.76 11.65 -16.81
C TRP A 496 2.40 10.67 -17.79
N THR A 497 3.56 11.03 -18.31
CA THR A 497 4.36 10.14 -19.15
C THR A 497 5.64 9.81 -18.42
N SER A 498 5.91 8.53 -18.22
CA SER A 498 7.14 8.08 -17.54
C SER A 498 8.38 8.65 -18.23
N GLY A 499 9.34 9.10 -17.42
CA GLY A 499 10.64 9.58 -17.90
C GLY A 499 10.69 11.03 -18.37
N LYS A 500 9.61 11.80 -18.25
CA LYS A 500 9.64 13.22 -18.54
C LYS A 500 9.93 14.05 -17.29
N ALA A 501 10.70 15.11 -17.47
CA ALA A 501 11.15 15.96 -16.38
C ALA A 501 9.97 16.64 -15.66
N SER A 502 10.13 16.91 -14.37
CA SER A 502 9.17 17.62 -13.51
C SER A 502 8.57 18.90 -14.10
N THR A 503 9.23 19.52 -15.07
CA THR A 503 8.74 20.69 -15.79
C THR A 503 7.48 20.44 -16.63
N GLU A 504 7.26 19.24 -17.16
CA GLU A 504 6.03 18.91 -17.88
C GLU A 504 4.84 18.68 -16.93
N TRP A 505 5.10 18.21 -15.72
CA TRP A 505 4.06 18.04 -14.72
C TRP A 505 3.49 19.36 -14.29
N VAL A 506 4.36 20.31 -13.95
CA VAL A 506 3.98 21.66 -13.61
C VAL A 506 3.19 22.35 -14.74
N GLN A 507 3.41 21.97 -16.01
CA GLN A 507 2.63 22.49 -17.13
C GLN A 507 1.22 21.91 -17.22
N ASN A 508 1.01 20.69 -16.71
CA ASN A 508 -0.27 20.00 -16.74
C ASN A 508 -1.11 20.19 -15.49
N ASP A 509 -0.56 20.85 -14.47
CA ASP A 509 -1.27 21.17 -13.24
C ASP A 509 -2.38 22.18 -13.48
N GLU A 510 -3.57 21.84 -12.98
CA GLU A 510 -4.67 22.78 -12.94
C GLU A 510 -4.48 23.77 -11.80
N GLN A 511 -4.93 24.98 -12.01
CA GLN A 511 -5.07 25.98 -10.96
C GLN A 511 -6.48 26.58 -11.07
N TRP A 512 -7.32 26.27 -10.09
CA TRP A 512 -8.70 26.75 -10.05
C TRP A 512 -8.89 27.77 -8.94
N PRO A 513 -8.52 29.04 -9.20
CA PRO A 513 -8.59 30.09 -8.20
C PRO A 513 -10.03 30.41 -7.81
N TYR A 514 -10.15 30.93 -6.61
CA TYR A 514 -11.40 31.45 -6.09
C TYR A 514 -11.18 32.68 -5.21
N ARG A 515 -12.26 33.41 -5.04
CA ARG A 515 -12.39 34.56 -4.14
C ARG A 515 -13.48 34.26 -3.14
N VAL A 516 -13.31 34.69 -1.91
CA VAL A 516 -14.31 34.53 -0.85
C VAL A 516 -14.39 35.81 -0.01
N GLN A 517 -15.61 36.27 0.25
CA GLN A 517 -15.87 37.32 1.23
C GLN A 517 -16.57 36.71 2.43
N PHE A 518 -16.04 36.94 3.63
CA PHE A 518 -16.62 36.41 4.86
C PHE A 518 -17.47 37.45 5.58
N GLU A 519 -18.64 37.04 6.12
CA GLU A 519 -19.43 37.77 7.08
C GLU A 519 -19.31 37.12 8.46
N GLU A 520 -19.23 37.94 9.50
CA GLU A 520 -19.14 37.56 10.92
C GLU A 520 -17.93 36.70 11.30
N THR A 521 -17.00 36.44 10.36
CA THR A 521 -15.76 35.68 10.59
C THR A 521 -14.65 36.14 9.65
N LYS A 522 -13.43 35.62 9.82
CA LYS A 522 -12.27 35.80 8.92
C LYS A 522 -11.22 34.73 9.18
N PRO A 523 -10.28 34.46 8.26
CA PRO A 523 -9.11 33.63 8.48
C PRO A 523 -8.27 34.09 9.67
N LEU A 524 -7.72 33.09 10.42
CA LEU A 524 -6.83 33.30 11.55
C LEU A 524 -5.37 33.42 11.09
#